data_4794f940c57e586d38276171c037cf07
#
_entry.id   4794f940c57e586d38276171c037cf07
#
_cell.length_a   1.000
_cell.length_b   1.000
_cell.length_c   1.000
_cell.angle_alpha   90.00
_cell.angle_beta   90.00
_cell.angle_gamma   90.00
#
_symmetry.space_group_name_H-M   'P 1'
#
loop_
_entity.id
_entity.type
_entity.pdbx_description
1 polymer ?
#
loop_
_entity_poly.entity_id
_entity_poly.type
_entity_poly.pdbx_seq_one_letter_code
_entity_poly.pdbx_strand_id
1 'polypeptide(L)'
;MSNVYKTRPHRVLVNLVFGAGAALFVTFIASIWLKSFVLLLLIALATFVGYIWLVIIGNMIVIETDGDTLTIKKGNKIDTYSISATAIRARTVSSGGDTECSLYLTRQGENEELIDCELIGITQFIKLLDDLGINRDSVTKLNTDNTDEPAKLTTVKEKTHGHHHE
;
A
#
# COMPACT_ATOMS: atom_id res chain seq x y z
N MET A 1 -5.03 -8.47 22.26
CA MET A 1 -4.38 -7.13 22.29
C MET A 1 -4.67 -6.48 20.96
N SER A 2 -5.21 -5.27 21.00
CA SER A 2 -5.49 -4.52 19.76
C SER A 2 -4.22 -3.76 19.33
N ASN A 3 -3.77 -3.96 18.11
CA ASN A 3 -2.66 -3.22 17.51
C ASN A 3 -3.17 -2.35 16.36
N VAL A 4 -2.61 -1.15 16.23
CA VAL A 4 -3.04 -0.17 15.23
C VAL A 4 -1.86 0.29 14.38
N TYR A 5 -1.99 0.13 13.07
CA TYR A 5 -1.01 0.50 12.06
C TYR A 5 -1.52 1.68 11.25
N LYS A 6 -0.79 2.79 11.24
CA LYS A 6 -1.24 4.05 10.61
C LYS A 6 -0.26 4.52 9.55
N THR A 7 -0.77 5.27 8.60
CA THR A 7 0.03 6.02 7.62
C THR A 7 1.10 6.86 8.30
N ARG A 8 2.36 6.76 7.84
CA ARG A 8 3.49 7.52 8.38
C ARG A 8 3.46 8.96 7.88
N PRO A 9 3.60 9.98 8.76
CA PRO A 9 3.49 11.39 8.37
C PRO A 9 4.59 11.84 7.40
N HIS A 10 5.79 11.26 7.45
CA HIS A 10 6.86 11.64 6.51
C HIS A 10 6.55 11.21 5.07
N ARG A 11 5.86 10.07 4.84
CA ARG A 11 5.44 9.67 3.50
C ARG A 11 4.35 10.58 2.95
N VAL A 12 3.45 11.07 3.81
CA VAL A 12 2.48 12.10 3.45
C VAL A 12 3.19 13.40 3.05
N LEU A 13 4.24 13.78 3.78
CA LEU A 13 5.03 14.98 3.46
C LEU A 13 5.71 14.88 2.09
N VAL A 14 6.31 13.74 1.78
CA VAL A 14 6.93 13.49 0.45
C VAL A 14 5.89 13.61 -0.65
N ASN A 15 4.72 12.98 -0.49
CA ASN A 15 3.64 13.10 -1.46
C ASN A 15 3.13 14.54 -1.61
N LEU A 16 3.13 15.33 -0.55
CA LEU A 16 2.76 16.75 -0.59
C LEU A 16 3.75 17.59 -1.44
N VAL A 17 5.05 17.28 -1.35
CA VAL A 17 6.07 17.93 -2.20
C VAL A 17 5.85 17.58 -3.67
N PHE A 18 5.55 16.32 -3.99
CA PHE A 18 5.19 15.91 -5.35
C PHE A 18 3.93 16.62 -5.85
N GLY A 19 2.92 16.79 -5.00
CA GLY A 19 1.70 17.53 -5.31
C GLY A 19 1.96 19.00 -5.64
N ALA A 20 2.84 19.65 -4.87
CA ALA A 20 3.27 21.01 -5.16
C ALA A 20 4.01 21.10 -6.51
N GLY A 21 4.89 20.14 -6.81
CA GLY A 21 5.56 20.03 -8.11
C GLY A 21 4.57 19.87 -9.27
N ALA A 22 3.58 19.01 -9.12
CA ALA A 22 2.53 18.81 -10.12
C ALA A 22 1.70 20.09 -10.34
N ALA A 23 1.32 20.79 -9.27
CA ALA A 23 0.59 22.06 -9.37
C ALA A 23 1.40 23.13 -10.10
N LEU A 24 2.70 23.24 -9.80
CA LEU A 24 3.60 24.19 -10.50
C LEU A 24 3.71 23.83 -11.99
N PHE A 25 3.84 22.55 -12.32
CA PHE A 25 3.96 22.09 -13.70
C PHE A 25 2.69 22.39 -14.51
N VAL A 26 1.51 22.08 -13.97
CA VAL A 26 0.22 22.37 -14.61
C VAL A 26 0.05 23.87 -14.81
N THR A 27 0.41 24.67 -13.79
CA THR A 27 0.33 26.15 -13.86
C THR A 27 1.28 26.69 -14.91
N PHE A 28 2.49 26.15 -15.03
CA PHE A 28 3.45 26.53 -16.06
C PHE A 28 2.89 26.29 -17.46
N ILE A 29 2.31 25.11 -17.72
CA ILE A 29 1.66 24.84 -19.01
C ILE A 29 0.52 25.81 -19.28
N ALA A 30 -0.35 26.05 -18.27
CA ALA A 30 -1.46 26.98 -18.40
C ALA A 30 -1.00 28.42 -18.70
N SER A 31 0.17 28.84 -18.23
CA SER A 31 0.73 30.21 -18.45
C SER A 31 1.04 30.52 -19.91
N ILE A 32 1.17 29.46 -20.76
CA ILE A 32 1.41 29.64 -22.21
C ILE A 32 0.20 30.32 -22.85
N TRP A 33 -1.01 29.97 -22.41
CA TRP A 33 -2.26 30.51 -22.97
C TRP A 33 -2.89 31.61 -22.11
N LEU A 34 -2.75 31.49 -20.78
CA LEU A 34 -3.36 32.42 -19.81
C LEU A 34 -2.35 33.45 -19.36
N LYS A 35 -2.69 34.77 -19.55
CA LYS A 35 -1.84 35.90 -19.14
C LYS A 35 -2.27 36.49 -17.78
N SER A 36 -3.39 36.03 -17.23
CA SER A 36 -3.91 36.52 -15.95
C SER A 36 -3.26 35.79 -14.78
N PHE A 37 -2.55 36.54 -13.93
CA PHE A 37 -1.92 35.98 -12.72
C PHE A 37 -2.96 35.38 -11.76
N VAL A 38 -4.14 36.00 -11.64
CA VAL A 38 -5.22 35.51 -10.76
C VAL A 38 -5.72 34.15 -11.22
N LEU A 39 -5.92 33.96 -12.53
CA LEU A 39 -6.35 32.67 -13.08
C LEU A 39 -5.28 31.60 -12.88
N LEU A 40 -4.01 31.91 -13.05
CA LEU A 40 -2.91 30.99 -12.82
C LEU A 40 -2.84 30.58 -11.35
N LEU A 41 -3.03 31.49 -10.42
CA LEU A 41 -3.07 31.20 -8.99
C LEU A 41 -4.24 30.27 -8.63
N LEU A 42 -5.42 30.50 -9.21
CA LEU A 42 -6.59 29.64 -9.01
C LEU A 42 -6.35 28.22 -9.55
N ILE A 43 -5.73 28.08 -10.71
CA ILE A 43 -5.35 26.79 -11.28
C ILE A 43 -4.36 26.05 -10.39
N ALA A 44 -3.32 26.74 -9.90
CA ALA A 44 -2.35 26.15 -8.98
C ALA A 44 -3.02 25.64 -7.70
N LEU A 45 -3.86 26.47 -7.09
CA LEU A 45 -4.59 26.14 -5.88
C LEU A 45 -5.54 24.96 -6.09
N ALA A 46 -6.35 24.99 -7.16
CA ALA A 46 -7.29 23.92 -7.48
C ALA A 46 -6.58 22.60 -7.75
N THR A 47 -5.46 22.61 -8.48
CA THR A 47 -4.66 21.41 -8.75
C THR A 47 -4.05 20.86 -7.47
N PHE A 48 -3.51 21.71 -6.61
CA PHE A 48 -2.89 21.30 -5.36
C PHE A 48 -3.92 20.71 -4.37
N VAL A 49 -5.07 21.38 -4.20
CA VAL A 49 -6.17 20.88 -3.36
C VAL A 49 -6.73 19.57 -3.90
N GLY A 50 -6.94 19.49 -5.22
CA GLY A 50 -7.38 18.25 -5.88
C GLY A 50 -6.39 17.09 -5.67
N TYR A 51 -5.10 17.38 -5.76
CA TYR A 51 -4.05 16.39 -5.47
C TYR A 51 -4.11 15.88 -4.02
N ILE A 52 -4.22 16.80 -3.04
CA ILE A 52 -4.35 16.41 -1.63
C ILE A 52 -5.57 15.52 -1.43
N TRP A 53 -6.70 15.91 -2.00
CA TRP A 53 -7.95 15.14 -1.85
C TRP A 53 -7.84 13.74 -2.46
N LEU A 54 -7.40 13.63 -3.71
CA LEU A 54 -7.40 12.38 -4.46
C LEU A 54 -6.25 11.46 -4.06
N VAL A 55 -5.06 12.01 -3.86
CA VAL A 55 -3.84 11.19 -3.66
C VAL A 55 -3.53 11.01 -2.18
N ILE A 56 -3.66 12.04 -1.36
CA ILE A 56 -3.28 11.94 0.06
C ILE A 56 -4.44 11.36 0.87
N ILE A 57 -5.60 12.02 0.87
CA ILE A 57 -6.74 11.59 1.70
C ILE A 57 -7.29 10.24 1.25
N GLY A 58 -7.42 10.04 -0.07
CA GLY A 58 -7.93 8.76 -0.63
C GLY A 58 -7.04 7.55 -0.35
N ASN A 59 -5.74 7.75 -0.12
CA ASN A 59 -4.78 6.68 0.16
C ASN A 59 -4.39 6.55 1.64
N MET A 60 -4.88 7.43 2.52
CA MET A 60 -4.67 7.24 3.95
C MET A 60 -5.32 5.94 4.42
N ILE A 61 -4.51 5.08 5.03
CA ILE A 61 -4.95 3.79 5.54
C ILE A 61 -4.66 3.65 7.03
N VAL A 62 -5.61 3.05 7.74
CA VAL A 62 -5.44 2.59 9.11
C VAL A 62 -5.85 1.13 9.17
N ILE A 63 -4.96 0.27 9.65
CA ILE A 63 -5.19 -1.15 9.84
C ILE A 63 -5.19 -1.43 11.33
N GLU A 64 -6.24 -2.08 11.82
CA GLU A 64 -6.39 -2.48 13.22
C GLU A 64 -6.52 -4.00 13.30
N THR A 65 -5.74 -4.63 14.16
CA THR A 65 -5.87 -6.06 14.47
C THR A 65 -6.35 -6.21 15.91
N ASP A 66 -7.40 -6.99 16.15
CA ASP A 66 -7.88 -7.31 17.49
C ASP A 66 -8.39 -8.76 17.55
N GLY A 67 -7.58 -9.63 18.17
CA GLY A 67 -7.83 -11.07 18.17
C GLY A 67 -7.93 -11.64 16.77
N ASP A 68 -9.09 -12.19 16.40
CA ASP A 68 -9.36 -12.72 15.06
C ASP A 68 -9.89 -11.67 14.06
N THR A 69 -9.92 -10.40 14.44
CA THR A 69 -10.53 -9.34 13.62
C THR A 69 -9.45 -8.46 13.02
N LEU A 70 -9.49 -8.30 11.70
CA LEU A 70 -8.71 -7.35 10.92
C LEU A 70 -9.64 -6.27 10.38
N THR A 71 -9.49 -5.04 10.83
CA THR A 71 -10.27 -3.88 10.36
C THR A 71 -9.38 -2.97 9.53
N ILE A 72 -9.80 -2.67 8.32
CA ILE A 72 -9.09 -1.80 7.38
C ILE A 72 -9.96 -0.58 7.12
N LYS A 73 -9.42 0.59 7.45
CA LYS A 73 -10.06 1.89 7.20
C LYS A 73 -9.27 2.61 6.11
N LYS A 74 -9.89 2.86 4.97
CA LYS A 74 -9.29 3.61 3.85
C LYS A 74 -10.24 4.73 3.43
N GLY A 75 -9.85 5.98 3.70
CA GLY A 75 -10.75 7.12 3.54
C GLY A 75 -12.02 6.94 4.37
N ASN A 76 -13.19 6.92 3.70
CA ASN A 76 -14.50 6.71 4.34
C ASN A 76 -14.94 5.23 4.36
N LYS A 77 -14.18 4.32 3.74
CA LYS A 77 -14.51 2.90 3.68
C LYS A 77 -13.93 2.19 4.89
N ILE A 78 -14.72 1.34 5.52
CA ILE A 78 -14.31 0.49 6.64
C ILE A 78 -14.70 -0.94 6.28
N ASP A 79 -13.70 -1.80 6.14
CA ASP A 79 -13.89 -3.22 5.87
C ASP A 79 -13.36 -4.03 7.05
N THR A 80 -14.09 -5.05 7.44
CA THR A 80 -13.74 -5.93 8.56
C THR A 80 -13.67 -7.37 8.08
N TYR A 81 -12.59 -8.07 8.43
CA TYR A 81 -12.28 -9.45 8.04
C TYR A 81 -12.05 -10.30 9.29
N SER A 82 -12.48 -11.56 9.27
CA SER A 82 -12.03 -12.56 10.22
C SER A 82 -10.70 -13.13 9.72
N ILE A 83 -9.64 -13.05 10.52
CA ILE A 83 -8.31 -13.52 10.15
C ILE A 83 -8.33 -15.03 9.87
N SER A 84 -9.05 -15.80 10.70
CA SER A 84 -9.16 -17.24 10.57
C SER A 84 -9.97 -17.71 9.34
N ALA A 85 -10.91 -16.87 8.85
CA ALA A 85 -11.79 -17.18 7.72
C ALA A 85 -11.35 -16.52 6.39
N THR A 86 -10.27 -15.75 6.39
CA THR A 86 -9.79 -15.01 5.22
C THR A 86 -8.41 -15.52 4.81
N ALA A 87 -8.25 -15.91 3.55
CA ALA A 87 -6.92 -16.19 3.03
C ALA A 87 -6.15 -14.87 2.85
N ILE A 88 -5.05 -14.72 3.59
CA ILE A 88 -4.25 -13.50 3.60
C ILE A 88 -2.89 -13.81 2.99
N ARG A 89 -2.51 -13.08 1.94
CA ARG A 89 -1.18 -13.16 1.32
C ARG A 89 -0.51 -11.79 1.38
N ALA A 90 0.79 -11.77 1.49
CA ALA A 90 1.59 -10.55 1.52
C ALA A 90 2.60 -10.52 0.37
N ARG A 91 2.83 -9.34 -0.18
CA ARG A 91 3.83 -9.09 -1.20
C ARG A 91 4.62 -7.83 -0.87
N THR A 92 5.94 -7.88 -1.10
CA THR A 92 6.80 -6.71 -1.06
C THR A 92 7.58 -6.60 -2.38
N VAL A 93 7.66 -5.39 -2.92
CA VAL A 93 8.46 -5.07 -4.10
C VAL A 93 9.43 -3.99 -3.72
N SER A 94 10.73 -4.24 -3.90
CA SER A 94 11.78 -3.25 -3.66
C SER A 94 12.33 -2.75 -4.99
N SER A 95 12.33 -1.44 -5.19
CA SER A 95 12.84 -0.76 -6.38
C SER A 95 13.43 0.59 -6.00
N GLY A 96 14.64 0.91 -6.44
CA GLY A 96 15.25 2.22 -6.25
C GLY A 96 15.38 2.68 -4.79
N GLY A 97 15.49 1.74 -3.83
CA GLY A 97 15.58 2.03 -2.40
C GLY A 97 14.24 2.26 -1.70
N ASP A 98 13.12 2.22 -2.41
CA ASP A 98 11.77 2.19 -1.82
C ASP A 98 11.20 0.77 -1.80
N THR A 99 10.25 0.53 -0.91
CA THR A 99 9.59 -0.77 -0.77
C THR A 99 8.08 -0.59 -0.73
N GLU A 100 7.44 -1.09 -1.75
CA GLU A 100 5.99 -1.23 -1.83
C GLU A 100 5.55 -2.45 -1.02
N CYS A 101 4.50 -2.30 -0.24
CA CYS A 101 3.95 -3.35 0.61
C CYS A 101 2.47 -3.54 0.27
N SER A 102 2.05 -4.76 -0.01
CA SER A 102 0.67 -5.08 -0.37
C SER A 102 0.16 -6.30 0.38
N LEU A 103 -1.10 -6.25 0.81
CA LEU A 103 -1.85 -7.39 1.32
C LEU A 103 -2.92 -7.79 0.30
N TYR A 104 -3.07 -9.08 0.10
CA TYR A 104 -4.12 -9.69 -0.71
C TYR A 104 -5.04 -10.47 0.22
N LEU A 105 -6.30 -10.07 0.25
CA LEU A 105 -7.32 -10.66 1.10
C LEU A 105 -8.35 -11.37 0.24
N THR A 106 -8.59 -12.66 0.49
CA THR A 106 -9.60 -13.43 -0.23
C THR A 106 -10.55 -14.06 0.76
N ARG A 107 -11.79 -13.63 0.77
CA ARG A 107 -12.88 -14.29 1.49
C ARG A 107 -13.36 -15.50 0.69
N GLN A 108 -13.92 -16.47 1.38
CA GLN A 108 -14.48 -17.65 0.72
C GLN A 108 -15.62 -17.24 -0.24
N GLY A 109 -15.44 -17.51 -1.55
CA GLY A 109 -16.41 -17.18 -2.59
C GLY A 109 -16.37 -15.74 -3.12
N GLU A 110 -15.46 -14.90 -2.64
CA GLU A 110 -15.27 -13.53 -3.12
C GLU A 110 -13.99 -13.39 -3.95
N ASN A 111 -13.92 -12.31 -4.72
CA ASN A 111 -12.69 -11.95 -5.45
C ASN A 111 -11.61 -11.49 -4.47
N GLU A 112 -10.35 -11.69 -4.88
CA GLU A 112 -9.21 -11.19 -4.12
C GLU A 112 -9.21 -9.66 -4.07
N GLU A 113 -9.11 -9.10 -2.87
CA GLU A 113 -9.00 -7.67 -2.66
C GLU A 113 -7.55 -7.29 -2.36
N LEU A 114 -7.02 -6.29 -3.10
CA LEU A 114 -5.69 -5.74 -2.92
C LEU A 114 -5.74 -4.53 -1.98
N ILE A 115 -5.00 -4.63 -0.90
CA ILE A 115 -4.80 -3.54 0.06
C ILE A 115 -3.37 -3.01 -0.08
N ASP A 116 -3.26 -1.78 -0.55
CA ASP A 116 -1.99 -1.07 -0.61
C ASP A 116 -1.59 -0.61 0.80
N CYS A 117 -0.47 -1.13 1.29
CA CYS A 117 0.10 -0.86 2.60
C CYS A 117 1.37 0.00 2.53
N GLU A 118 1.71 0.58 1.38
CA GLU A 118 2.92 1.37 1.20
C GLU A 118 3.04 2.50 2.22
N LEU A 119 1.95 3.23 2.48
CA LEU A 119 1.94 4.39 3.37
C LEU A 119 2.17 4.06 4.85
N ILE A 120 1.93 2.83 5.31
CA ILE A 120 2.29 2.43 6.67
C ILE A 120 3.79 2.14 6.81
N GLY A 121 4.46 1.84 5.71
CA GLY A 121 5.89 1.59 5.61
C GLY A 121 6.32 0.22 6.10
N ILE A 122 7.44 -0.28 5.58
CA ILE A 122 7.92 -1.65 5.75
C ILE A 122 8.03 -2.09 7.22
N THR A 123 8.45 -1.22 8.12
CA THR A 123 8.63 -1.58 9.54
C THR A 123 7.30 -1.88 10.24
N GLN A 124 6.23 -1.11 9.95
CA GLN A 124 4.91 -1.39 10.50
C GLN A 124 4.27 -2.58 9.77
N PHE A 125 4.51 -2.71 8.46
CA PHE A 125 4.03 -3.83 7.68
C PHE A 125 4.56 -5.17 8.19
N ILE A 126 5.86 -5.26 8.51
CA ILE A 126 6.43 -6.48 9.11
C ILE A 126 5.77 -6.82 10.44
N LYS A 127 5.51 -5.83 11.31
CA LYS A 127 4.80 -6.06 12.57
C LYS A 127 3.36 -6.52 12.34
N LEU A 128 2.67 -5.95 11.35
CA LEU A 128 1.34 -6.38 10.95
C LEU A 128 1.34 -7.86 10.50
N LEU A 129 2.35 -8.28 9.72
CA LEU A 129 2.47 -9.69 9.30
C LEU A 129 2.69 -10.62 10.49
N ASP A 130 3.50 -10.21 11.47
CA ASP A 130 3.70 -10.98 12.71
C ASP A 130 2.38 -11.13 13.48
N ASP A 131 1.58 -10.07 13.60
CA ASP A 131 0.26 -10.09 14.26
C ASP A 131 -0.76 -10.95 13.50
N LEU A 132 -0.68 -10.99 12.17
CA LEU A 132 -1.51 -11.84 11.32
C LEU A 132 -1.04 -13.31 11.30
N GLY A 133 0.07 -13.65 11.97
CA GLY A 133 0.66 -14.98 11.96
C GLY A 133 1.26 -15.41 10.61
N ILE A 134 1.56 -14.45 9.73
CA ILE A 134 2.12 -14.70 8.40
C ILE A 134 3.64 -14.86 8.52
N ASN A 135 4.15 -16.03 8.12
CA ASN A 135 5.60 -16.24 8.08
C ASN A 135 6.25 -15.30 7.06
N ARG A 136 7.28 -14.58 7.49
CA ARG A 136 8.07 -13.67 6.63
C ARG A 136 8.69 -14.34 5.41
N ASP A 137 8.94 -15.64 5.48
CA ASP A 137 9.48 -16.42 4.37
C ASP A 137 8.42 -16.74 3.29
N SER A 138 7.14 -16.66 3.65
CA SER A 138 6.02 -16.82 2.70
C SER A 138 5.67 -15.54 1.94
N VAL A 139 6.28 -14.41 2.31
CA VAL A 139 6.08 -13.13 1.62
C VAL A 139 6.77 -13.14 0.26
N THR A 140 6.02 -12.90 -0.80
CA THR A 140 6.61 -12.76 -2.15
C THR A 140 7.47 -11.50 -2.19
N LYS A 141 8.79 -11.66 -2.32
CA LYS A 141 9.76 -10.57 -2.44
C LYS A 141 10.19 -10.45 -3.89
N LEU A 142 9.97 -9.29 -4.51
CA LEU A 142 10.46 -8.95 -5.83
C LEU A 142 11.48 -7.82 -5.69
N ASN A 143 12.69 -8.03 -6.22
CA ASN A 143 13.70 -6.98 -6.34
C ASN A 143 13.84 -6.61 -7.82
N THR A 144 13.52 -5.38 -8.18
CA THR A 144 13.57 -4.87 -9.56
C THR A 144 14.89 -4.17 -9.88
N ASP A 145 15.82 -4.06 -8.92
CA ASP A 145 17.10 -3.38 -9.13
C ASP A 145 18.08 -4.20 -10.01
N ASN A 146 17.81 -5.51 -10.22
CA ASN A 146 18.58 -6.36 -11.12
C ASN A 146 17.85 -6.56 -12.45
N THR A 147 18.09 -5.66 -13.39
CA THR A 147 17.41 -5.62 -14.70
C THR A 147 17.84 -6.74 -15.67
N ASP A 148 18.75 -7.65 -15.29
CA ASP A 148 19.34 -8.65 -16.20
C ASP A 148 19.03 -10.12 -15.87
N GLU A 149 18.17 -10.43 -14.89
CA GLU A 149 17.75 -11.82 -14.65
C GLU A 149 16.22 -11.98 -14.72
N PRO A 150 15.73 -12.89 -15.60
CA PRO A 150 14.29 -13.16 -15.65
C PRO A 150 13.85 -13.74 -14.30
N ALA A 151 12.79 -13.17 -13.72
CA ALA A 151 12.24 -13.52 -12.42
C ALA A 151 12.13 -15.04 -12.25
N LYS A 152 13.02 -15.66 -11.49
CA LYS A 152 12.88 -17.05 -11.05
C LYS A 152 11.74 -17.11 -10.04
N LEU A 153 10.60 -17.60 -10.51
CA LEU A 153 9.50 -18.01 -9.64
C LEU A 153 10.00 -19.13 -8.75
N THR A 154 10.34 -18.83 -7.50
CA THR A 154 10.65 -19.88 -6.52
C THR A 154 9.33 -20.44 -6.02
N THR A 155 8.87 -21.50 -6.68
CA THR A 155 7.74 -22.31 -6.22
C THR A 155 8.19 -23.04 -4.97
N VAL A 156 7.68 -22.68 -3.80
CA VAL A 156 7.89 -23.43 -2.56
C VAL A 156 7.17 -24.76 -2.71
N LYS A 157 7.93 -25.85 -2.81
CA LYS A 157 7.42 -27.22 -2.75
C LYS A 157 6.79 -27.47 -1.37
N GLU A 158 5.51 -27.68 -1.37
CA GLU A 158 4.75 -28.22 -0.25
C GLU A 158 5.34 -29.59 0.13
N LYS A 159 5.94 -29.68 1.31
CA LYS A 159 6.43 -30.93 1.87
C LYS A 159 5.24 -31.68 2.47
N THR A 160 4.62 -32.54 1.67
CA THR A 160 3.69 -33.55 2.16
C THR A 160 4.45 -34.53 3.11
N HIS A 161 4.15 -34.45 4.40
CA HIS A 161 4.56 -35.47 5.35
C HIS A 161 3.70 -36.71 5.13
N GLY A 162 4.27 -37.67 4.43
CA GLY A 162 3.73 -39.04 4.40
C GLY A 162 3.95 -39.70 5.75
N HIS A 163 2.87 -39.98 6.48
CA HIS A 163 2.87 -40.91 7.58
C HIS A 163 2.94 -42.35 6.99
N HIS A 164 4.06 -43.01 7.18
CA HIS A 164 4.12 -44.47 7.12
C HIS A 164 3.72 -45.01 8.48
N HIS A 165 2.62 -45.76 8.50
CA HIS A 165 2.32 -46.76 9.54
C HIS A 165 2.97 -48.10 9.14
N GLU A 166 3.79 -48.64 10.00
CA GLU A 166 3.94 -50.06 10.26
C GLU A 166 3.62 -50.31 11.72
#